data_d18c8d6a7bf2ad1a6d060fc432dc5535
#
_entry.id   d18c8d6a7bf2ad1a6d060fc432dc5535
#
_cell.length_a   1.000
_cell.length_b   1.000
_cell.length_c   1.000
_cell.angle_alpha   90.00
_cell.angle_beta   90.00
_cell.angle_gamma   90.00
#
_symmetry.space_group_name_H-M   'P 1'
#
loop_
_entity.id
_entity.type
_entity.pdbx_description
1 polymer ?
#
loop_
_entity_poly.entity_id
_entity_poly.type
_entity_poly.pdbx_seq_one_letter_code
_entity_poly.pdbx_strand_id
1 'polypeptide(L)'
;MAEVKKTVKSVGDIVLSRVNEMSEAGFTLPADYNPTNAIKASMLVLQEIKDKNGKPALEVCTPASIQAALFKMLTFGEDVSKTQGYFITYGTQLQYQESYFGKVLRVRRIFPEWTPVPMLIHEGDSFEYAIDPETGRKKVVKHEQKLENIDKAIIGGYLYIPC
;
A
#
# COMPACT_ATOMS: atom_id res chain seq x y z
N MET A 1 16.52 -25.66 4.62
CA MET A 1 15.20 -25.16 5.11
C MET A 1 15.23 -24.65 6.56
N ALA A 2 15.98 -25.27 7.49
CA ALA A 2 16.03 -24.84 8.89
C ALA A 2 16.78 -23.51 9.11
N GLU A 3 17.82 -23.23 8.34
CA GLU A 3 18.65 -22.02 8.46
C GLU A 3 17.93 -20.77 7.95
N VAL A 4 17.17 -20.90 6.85
CA VAL A 4 16.33 -19.82 6.30
C VAL A 4 15.22 -19.43 7.28
N LYS A 5 14.55 -20.40 7.93
CA LYS A 5 13.53 -20.12 8.95
C LYS A 5 14.09 -19.38 10.17
N LYS A 6 15.31 -19.71 10.58
CA LYS A 6 15.96 -19.07 11.74
C LYS A 6 16.34 -17.62 11.42
N THR A 7 16.88 -17.35 10.23
CA THR A 7 17.21 -16.00 9.76
C THR A 7 15.97 -15.11 9.63
N VAL A 8 14.89 -15.64 9.09
CA VAL A 8 13.61 -14.94 8.94
C VAL A 8 13.03 -14.52 10.30
N LYS A 9 13.02 -15.43 11.28
CA LYS A 9 12.53 -15.16 12.62
C LYS A 9 13.38 -14.09 13.33
N SER A 10 14.66 -14.13 13.13
CA SER A 10 15.62 -13.13 13.64
C SER A 10 15.40 -11.74 13.06
N VAL A 11 15.13 -11.62 11.74
CA VAL A 11 14.92 -10.32 11.08
C VAL A 11 13.65 -9.63 11.60
N GLY A 12 12.55 -10.36 11.72
CA GLY A 12 11.29 -9.82 12.26
C GLY A 12 11.42 -9.36 13.72
N ASP A 13 12.10 -10.17 14.55
CA ASP A 13 12.35 -9.83 15.95
C ASP A 13 13.24 -8.59 16.10
N ILE A 14 14.26 -8.44 15.26
CA ILE A 14 15.13 -7.25 15.25
C ILE A 14 14.32 -5.99 14.90
N VAL A 15 13.45 -6.08 13.89
CA VAL A 15 12.62 -4.93 13.49
C VAL A 15 11.63 -4.56 14.59
N LEU A 16 10.99 -5.54 15.25
CA LEU A 16 10.10 -5.28 16.37
C LEU A 16 10.83 -4.64 17.57
N SER A 17 12.01 -5.17 17.94
CA SER A 17 12.83 -4.56 18.99
C SER A 17 13.12 -3.09 18.69
N ARG A 18 13.54 -2.79 17.46
CA ARG A 18 13.83 -1.42 17.03
C ARG A 18 12.61 -0.50 17.07
N VAL A 19 11.44 -1.00 16.69
CA VAL A 19 10.19 -0.24 16.78
C VAL A 19 9.85 0.08 18.24
N ASN A 20 10.04 -0.88 19.16
CA ASN A 20 9.82 -0.67 20.59
C ASN A 20 10.76 0.39 21.16
N GLU A 21 12.06 0.30 20.84
CA GLU A 21 13.07 1.31 21.24
C GLU A 21 12.69 2.71 20.73
N MET A 22 12.22 2.81 19.49
CA MET A 22 11.77 4.08 18.93
C MET A 22 10.49 4.58 19.60
N SER A 23 9.56 3.68 19.97
CA SER A 23 8.35 4.05 20.68
C SER A 23 8.65 4.62 22.07
N GLU A 24 9.64 4.07 22.77
CA GLU A 24 10.16 4.63 24.02
C GLU A 24 10.78 6.02 23.82
N ALA A 25 11.36 6.27 22.63
CA ALA A 25 11.90 7.57 22.23
C ALA A 25 10.85 8.55 21.66
N GLY A 26 9.56 8.22 21.74
CA GLY A 26 8.46 9.10 21.32
C GLY A 26 7.90 8.84 19.90
N PHE A 27 8.37 7.82 19.19
CA PHE A 27 7.77 7.42 17.93
C PHE A 27 6.44 6.73 18.19
N THR A 28 5.37 7.19 17.52
CA THR A 28 4.01 6.65 17.70
C THR A 28 3.53 5.96 16.43
N LEU A 29 2.99 4.77 16.60
CA LEU A 29 2.23 4.07 15.56
C LEU A 29 0.74 4.42 15.66
N PRO A 30 -0.03 4.27 14.57
CA PRO A 30 -1.47 4.47 14.62
C PRO A 30 -2.12 3.57 15.69
N ALA A 31 -3.12 4.10 16.41
CA ALA A 31 -3.76 3.41 17.53
C ALA A 31 -4.47 2.10 17.13
N ASP A 32 -4.92 2.01 15.88
CA ASP A 32 -5.58 0.85 15.27
C ASP A 32 -4.60 -0.20 14.72
N TYR A 33 -3.27 0.01 14.88
CA TYR A 33 -2.25 -0.80 14.25
C TYR A 33 -1.51 -1.71 15.23
N ASN A 34 -1.44 -3.00 14.91
CA ASN A 34 -0.67 -3.97 15.68
C ASN A 34 0.61 -4.39 14.92
N PRO A 35 1.78 -3.85 15.28
CA PRO A 35 3.03 -4.12 14.58
C PRO A 35 3.46 -5.59 14.65
N THR A 36 3.19 -6.27 15.77
CA THR A 36 3.54 -7.68 15.94
C THR A 36 2.78 -8.58 14.97
N ASN A 37 1.46 -8.32 14.81
CA ASN A 37 0.66 -9.08 13.86
C ASN A 37 1.07 -8.79 12.42
N ALA A 38 1.32 -7.53 12.09
CA ALA A 38 1.76 -7.12 10.76
C ALA A 38 3.11 -7.77 10.38
N ILE A 39 4.07 -7.81 11.30
CA ILE A 39 5.36 -8.49 11.06
C ILE A 39 5.17 -9.99 10.86
N LYS A 40 4.39 -10.66 11.70
CA LYS A 40 4.14 -12.10 11.57
C LYS A 40 3.49 -12.43 10.22
N ALA A 41 2.47 -11.66 9.82
CA ALA A 41 1.83 -11.81 8.52
C ALA A 41 2.80 -11.53 7.36
N SER A 42 3.61 -10.47 7.47
CA SER A 42 4.63 -10.13 6.47
C SER A 42 5.66 -11.22 6.28
N MET A 43 6.07 -11.92 7.35
CA MET A 43 7.02 -13.01 7.27
C MET A 43 6.44 -14.20 6.48
N LEU A 44 5.15 -14.47 6.58
CA LEU A 44 4.48 -15.50 5.77
C LEU A 44 4.46 -15.09 4.29
N VAL A 45 4.06 -13.85 4.00
CA VAL A 45 4.06 -13.31 2.63
C VAL A 45 5.46 -13.37 2.01
N LEU A 46 6.52 -13.00 2.76
CA LEU A 46 7.89 -13.02 2.27
C LEU A 46 8.41 -14.42 1.90
N GLN A 47 7.85 -15.48 2.51
CA GLN A 47 8.20 -16.85 2.14
C GLN A 47 7.72 -17.25 0.74
N GLU A 48 6.67 -16.58 0.26
CA GLU A 48 6.06 -16.86 -1.06
C GLU A 48 6.64 -15.98 -2.17
N ILE A 49 7.26 -14.85 -1.81
CA ILE A 49 7.82 -13.91 -2.79
C ILE A 49 9.07 -14.48 -3.44
N LYS A 50 9.13 -14.38 -4.76
CA LYS A 50 10.26 -14.79 -5.58
C LYS A 50 10.79 -13.62 -6.40
N ASP A 51 12.07 -13.69 -6.74
CA ASP A 51 12.68 -12.78 -7.71
C ASP A 51 12.23 -13.11 -9.14
N LYS A 52 12.68 -12.31 -10.11
CA LYS A 52 12.41 -12.52 -11.55
C LYS A 52 12.93 -13.88 -12.10
N ASN A 53 13.84 -14.54 -11.38
CA ASN A 53 14.41 -15.84 -11.75
C ASN A 53 13.74 -17.00 -10.99
N GLY A 54 12.69 -16.74 -10.23
CA GLY A 54 11.96 -17.72 -9.42
C GLY A 54 12.64 -18.11 -8.11
N LYS A 55 13.71 -17.42 -7.69
CA LYS A 55 14.38 -17.68 -6.41
C LYS A 55 13.65 -16.98 -5.26
N PRO A 56 13.55 -17.61 -4.07
CA PRO A 56 12.93 -17.00 -2.91
C PRO A 56 13.57 -15.66 -2.52
N ALA A 57 12.75 -14.65 -2.25
CA ALA A 57 13.22 -13.32 -1.85
C ALA A 57 14.12 -13.36 -0.61
N LEU A 58 13.81 -14.27 0.33
CA LEU A 58 14.58 -14.44 1.57
C LEU A 58 15.99 -15.02 1.35
N GLU A 59 16.24 -15.64 0.21
CA GLU A 59 17.57 -16.15 -0.16
C GLU A 59 18.40 -15.13 -0.95
N VAL A 60 17.71 -14.32 -1.77
CA VAL A 60 18.34 -13.38 -2.70
C VAL A 60 18.57 -12.00 -2.05
N CYS A 61 17.62 -11.54 -1.25
CA CYS A 61 17.67 -10.20 -0.66
C CYS A 61 18.56 -10.14 0.58
N THR A 62 19.28 -9.03 0.72
CA THR A 62 20.11 -8.81 1.91
C THR A 62 19.25 -8.66 3.17
N PRO A 63 19.69 -9.16 4.33
CA PRO A 63 18.96 -8.98 5.60
C PRO A 63 18.67 -7.50 5.90
N ALA A 64 19.60 -6.61 5.57
CA ALA A 64 19.45 -5.18 5.76
C ALA A 64 18.30 -4.60 4.92
N SER A 65 18.15 -5.04 3.66
CA SER A 65 17.05 -4.58 2.80
C SER A 65 15.69 -5.12 3.26
N ILE A 66 15.66 -6.35 3.77
CA ILE A 66 14.45 -6.94 4.34
C ILE A 66 14.03 -6.15 5.60
N GLN A 67 14.96 -5.85 6.50
CA GLN A 67 14.69 -5.01 7.67
C GLN A 67 14.15 -3.63 7.28
N ALA A 68 14.78 -2.97 6.30
CA ALA A 68 14.37 -1.66 5.83
C ALA A 68 12.96 -1.67 5.23
N ALA A 69 12.63 -2.69 4.44
CA ALA A 69 11.30 -2.84 3.84
C ALA A 69 10.21 -3.09 4.90
N LEU A 70 10.47 -3.97 5.86
CA LEU A 70 9.57 -4.24 6.98
C LEU A 70 9.39 -2.99 7.86
N PHE A 71 10.47 -2.30 8.16
CA PHE A 71 10.44 -1.09 8.97
C PHE A 71 9.62 0.01 8.27
N LYS A 72 9.81 0.21 6.96
CA LYS A 72 9.03 1.17 6.16
C LYS A 72 7.54 0.85 6.20
N MET A 73 7.15 -0.41 6.04
CA MET A 73 5.75 -0.85 6.18
C MET A 73 5.18 -0.48 7.57
N LEU A 74 5.93 -0.76 8.63
CA LEU A 74 5.52 -0.44 10.01
C LEU A 74 5.35 1.06 10.24
N THR A 75 6.28 1.89 9.72
CA THR A 75 6.17 3.36 9.87
C THR A 75 4.94 3.95 9.20
N PHE A 76 4.44 3.29 8.15
CA PHE A 76 3.19 3.68 7.50
C PHE A 76 1.94 3.13 8.22
N GLY A 77 2.14 2.20 9.18
CA GLY A 77 1.05 1.50 9.86
C GLY A 77 0.26 0.63 8.89
N GLU A 78 0.93 -0.05 7.99
CA GLU A 78 0.33 -0.84 6.91
C GLU A 78 0.65 -2.33 7.06
N ASP A 79 -0.16 -3.17 6.40
CA ASP A 79 -0.07 -4.62 6.47
C ASP A 79 -0.20 -5.20 5.05
N VAL A 80 0.85 -5.91 4.60
CA VAL A 80 0.88 -6.54 3.27
C VAL A 80 -0.15 -7.66 3.12
N SER A 81 -0.52 -8.33 4.21
CA SER A 81 -1.56 -9.37 4.17
C SER A 81 -2.94 -8.81 3.87
N LYS A 82 -3.13 -7.51 4.07
CA LYS A 82 -4.36 -6.75 3.76
C LYS A 82 -4.25 -5.98 2.44
N THR A 83 -3.30 -6.33 1.59
CA THR A 83 -3.04 -5.67 0.30
C THR A 83 -2.76 -4.17 0.39
N GLN A 84 -2.34 -3.68 1.57
CA GLN A 84 -2.03 -2.27 1.80
C GLN A 84 -0.67 -1.86 1.23
N GLY A 85 0.14 -2.83 0.85
CA GLY A 85 1.40 -2.66 0.15
C GLY A 85 1.95 -3.99 -0.32
N TYR A 86 3.09 -3.94 -1.01
CA TYR A 86 3.74 -5.10 -1.60
C TYR A 86 5.23 -5.07 -1.32
N PHE A 87 5.81 -6.25 -1.12
CA PHE A 87 7.26 -6.43 -1.15
C PHE A 87 7.69 -6.83 -2.55
N ILE A 88 8.64 -6.11 -3.11
CA ILE A 88 9.14 -6.34 -4.47
C ILE A 88 10.64 -6.48 -4.42
N THR A 89 11.17 -7.50 -5.11
CA THR A 89 12.60 -7.74 -5.21
C THR A 89 13.20 -6.97 -6.38
N TYR A 90 14.25 -6.19 -6.12
CA TYR A 90 15.08 -5.52 -7.12
C TYR A 90 16.53 -6.01 -6.95
N GLY A 91 16.90 -7.04 -7.70
CA GLY A 91 18.19 -7.72 -7.51
C GLY A 91 18.29 -8.29 -6.09
N THR A 92 19.26 -7.82 -5.30
CA THR A 92 19.47 -8.23 -3.91
C THR A 92 18.76 -7.33 -2.89
N GLN A 93 17.93 -6.41 -3.35
CA GLN A 93 17.22 -5.47 -2.49
C GLN A 93 15.73 -5.79 -2.45
N LEU A 94 15.19 -5.92 -1.24
CA LEU A 94 13.76 -5.93 -1.00
C LEU A 94 13.27 -4.51 -0.81
N GLN A 95 12.18 -4.13 -1.49
CA GLN A 95 11.54 -2.84 -1.31
C GLN A 95 10.08 -3.00 -0.92
N TYR A 96 9.62 -2.14 -0.02
CA TYR A 96 8.21 -1.98 0.28
C TYR A 96 7.60 -0.89 -0.60
N GLN A 97 6.54 -1.23 -1.31
CA GLN A 97 5.75 -0.29 -2.12
C GLN A 97 4.32 -0.22 -1.59
N GLU A 98 3.92 0.98 -1.20
CA GLU A 98 2.56 1.27 -0.76
C GLU A 98 1.57 1.07 -1.90
N SER A 99 0.45 0.40 -1.63
CA SER A 99 -0.65 0.23 -2.59
C SER A 99 -1.64 1.40 -2.53
N TYR A 100 -2.61 1.38 -3.47
CA TYR A 100 -3.76 2.28 -3.39
C TYR A 100 -4.52 2.12 -2.07
N PHE A 101 -4.73 0.89 -1.60
CA PHE A 101 -5.43 0.62 -0.35
C PHE A 101 -4.67 1.15 0.88
N GLY A 102 -3.34 1.08 0.88
CA GLY A 102 -2.51 1.69 1.92
C GLY A 102 -2.69 3.21 1.96
N LYS A 103 -2.65 3.87 0.79
CA LYS A 103 -2.88 5.32 0.69
C LYS A 103 -4.26 5.72 1.21
N VAL A 104 -5.31 4.98 0.83
CA VAL A 104 -6.67 5.22 1.32
C VAL A 104 -6.76 5.04 2.85
N LEU A 105 -6.13 4.00 3.39
CA LEU A 105 -6.08 3.77 4.83
C LEU A 105 -5.47 4.97 5.57
N ARG A 106 -4.33 5.48 5.09
CA ARG A 106 -3.65 6.64 5.70
C ARG A 106 -4.50 7.90 5.65
N VAL A 107 -5.19 8.14 4.53
CA VAL A 107 -6.12 9.28 4.41
C VAL A 107 -7.28 9.14 5.39
N ARG A 108 -7.86 7.93 5.51
CA ARG A 108 -8.97 7.68 6.44
C ARG A 108 -8.60 7.83 7.92
N ARG A 109 -7.34 7.61 8.30
CA ARG A 109 -6.87 7.87 9.66
C ARG A 109 -6.89 9.36 10.02
N ILE A 110 -6.72 10.24 9.03
CA ILE A 110 -6.75 11.69 9.21
C ILE A 110 -8.17 12.22 8.99
N PHE A 111 -8.87 11.67 8.02
CA PHE A 111 -10.21 12.08 7.59
C PHE A 111 -11.13 10.85 7.50
N PRO A 112 -11.70 10.39 8.64
CA PRO A 112 -12.49 9.15 8.69
C PRO A 112 -13.70 9.15 7.74
N GLU A 113 -14.30 10.33 7.51
CA GLU A 113 -15.44 10.51 6.62
C GLU A 113 -15.09 10.34 5.13
N TRP A 114 -13.81 10.45 4.79
CA TRP A 114 -13.39 10.43 3.39
C TRP A 114 -13.39 9.01 2.84
N THR A 115 -14.35 8.78 1.97
CA THR A 115 -14.41 7.54 1.19
C THR A 115 -14.21 7.89 -0.28
N PRO A 116 -12.99 7.72 -0.82
CA PRO A 116 -12.74 7.97 -2.23
C PRO A 116 -13.52 6.97 -3.07
N VAL A 117 -14.31 7.48 -4.01
CA VAL A 117 -15.10 6.69 -4.96
C VAL A 117 -14.48 6.85 -6.34
N PRO A 118 -13.81 5.80 -6.88
CA PRO A 118 -13.31 5.84 -8.24
C PRO A 118 -14.47 5.75 -9.22
N MET A 119 -14.45 6.62 -10.22
CA MET A 119 -15.44 6.66 -11.29
C MET A 119 -14.72 6.50 -12.62
N LEU A 120 -15.21 5.60 -13.46
CA LEU A 120 -14.75 5.37 -14.84
C LEU A 120 -15.68 6.06 -15.81
N ILE A 121 -15.10 6.60 -16.87
CA ILE A 121 -15.82 7.23 -17.99
C ILE A 121 -15.66 6.30 -19.18
N HIS A 122 -16.78 5.79 -19.69
CA HIS A 122 -16.81 4.91 -20.85
C HIS A 122 -17.15 5.69 -22.12
N GLU A 123 -16.74 5.16 -23.24
CA GLU A 123 -17.13 5.69 -24.54
C GLU A 123 -18.66 5.73 -24.68
N GLY A 124 -19.21 6.92 -25.04
CA GLY A 124 -20.63 7.14 -25.11
C GLY A 124 -21.30 7.65 -23.84
N ASP A 125 -20.58 7.77 -22.73
CA ASP A 125 -21.05 8.46 -21.53
C ASP A 125 -21.15 9.97 -21.77
N SER A 126 -22.08 10.63 -21.10
CA SER A 126 -22.15 12.09 -21.07
C SER A 126 -21.28 12.60 -19.93
N PHE A 127 -20.14 13.23 -20.26
CA PHE A 127 -19.21 13.75 -19.29
C PHE A 127 -18.83 15.20 -19.56
N GLU A 128 -19.02 16.04 -18.55
CA GLU A 128 -18.70 17.47 -18.61
C GLU A 128 -17.94 17.89 -17.35
N TYR A 129 -16.91 18.71 -17.52
CA TYR A 129 -16.18 19.32 -16.44
C TYR A 129 -15.91 20.80 -16.71
N ALA A 130 -15.84 21.59 -15.66
CA ALA A 130 -15.38 22.97 -15.71
C ALA A 130 -13.99 23.09 -15.12
N ILE A 131 -13.23 24.08 -15.58
CA ILE A 131 -11.95 24.45 -14.98
C ILE A 131 -12.17 25.77 -14.24
N ASP A 132 -11.84 25.78 -12.96
CA ASP A 132 -11.81 26.99 -12.16
C ASP A 132 -10.68 27.89 -12.67
N PRO A 133 -10.97 29.10 -13.16
CA PRO A 133 -9.94 29.95 -13.78
C PRO A 133 -8.94 30.51 -12.77
N GLU A 134 -9.27 30.58 -11.48
CA GLU A 134 -8.38 31.12 -10.46
C GLU A 134 -7.42 30.04 -9.92
N THR A 135 -7.89 28.81 -9.77
CA THR A 135 -7.11 27.73 -9.14
C THR A 135 -6.60 26.69 -10.14
N GLY A 136 -7.12 26.70 -11.37
CA GLY A 136 -6.84 25.66 -12.39
C GLY A 136 -7.45 24.29 -12.06
N ARG A 137 -8.25 24.18 -10.99
CA ARG A 137 -8.85 22.92 -10.56
C ARG A 137 -9.99 22.51 -11.49
N LYS A 138 -10.03 21.22 -11.80
CA LYS A 138 -11.14 20.62 -12.56
C LYS A 138 -12.27 20.24 -11.60
N LYS A 139 -13.49 20.60 -11.96
CA LYS A 139 -14.72 20.23 -11.26
C LYS A 139 -15.63 19.48 -12.23
N VAL A 140 -15.99 18.26 -11.88
CA VAL A 140 -17.00 17.51 -12.66
C VAL A 140 -18.34 18.21 -12.51
N VAL A 141 -18.95 18.58 -13.63
CA VAL A 141 -20.26 19.24 -13.69
C VAL A 141 -21.34 18.20 -13.92
N LYS A 142 -21.07 17.24 -14.80
CA LYS A 142 -22.04 16.20 -15.17
C LYS A 142 -21.29 14.90 -15.47
N HIS A 143 -21.82 13.78 -15.00
CA HIS A 143 -21.45 12.45 -15.45
C HIS A 143 -22.70 11.56 -15.44
N GLU A 144 -23.15 11.17 -16.63
CA GLU A 144 -24.23 10.20 -16.80
C GLU A 144 -23.65 8.96 -17.45
N GLN A 145 -23.52 7.92 -16.66
CA GLN A 145 -23.10 6.61 -17.12
C GLN A 145 -24.32 5.83 -17.61
N LYS A 146 -24.29 5.34 -18.84
CA LYS A 146 -25.33 4.50 -19.38
C LYS A 146 -24.93 3.03 -19.22
N LEU A 147 -25.89 2.19 -18.81
CA LEU A 147 -25.65 0.76 -18.63
C LEU A 147 -25.13 0.09 -19.91
N GLU A 148 -25.58 0.53 -21.06
CA GLU A 148 -25.15 0.04 -22.38
C GLU A 148 -23.70 0.37 -22.74
N ASN A 149 -23.04 1.26 -21.95
CA ASN A 149 -21.66 1.67 -22.17
C ASN A 149 -20.66 0.95 -21.27
N ILE A 150 -21.13 0.14 -20.30
CA ILE A 150 -20.27 -0.42 -19.26
C ILE A 150 -19.17 -1.35 -19.81
N ASP A 151 -19.43 -1.99 -20.94
CA ASP A 151 -18.49 -2.88 -21.62
C ASP A 151 -17.67 -2.18 -22.73
N LYS A 152 -17.91 -0.88 -22.96
CA LYS A 152 -17.16 -0.08 -23.93
C LYS A 152 -15.81 0.36 -23.40
N ALA A 153 -14.99 0.89 -24.29
CA ALA A 153 -13.65 1.37 -23.93
C ALA A 153 -13.69 2.42 -22.82
N ILE A 154 -12.78 2.29 -21.85
CA ILE A 154 -12.57 3.31 -20.82
C ILE A 154 -11.76 4.44 -21.44
N ILE A 155 -12.33 5.64 -21.49
CA ILE A 155 -11.72 6.85 -22.06
C ILE A 155 -11.19 7.81 -21.01
N GLY A 156 -11.51 7.59 -19.74
CA GLY A 156 -11.04 8.40 -18.64
C GLY A 156 -11.51 7.89 -17.29
N GLY A 157 -11.14 8.62 -16.25
CA GLY A 157 -11.61 8.35 -14.90
C GLY A 157 -11.29 9.52 -13.96
N TYR A 158 -11.99 9.56 -12.86
CA TYR A 158 -11.74 10.53 -11.79
C TYR A 158 -12.02 9.91 -10.43
N LEU A 159 -11.51 10.54 -9.40
CA LEU A 159 -11.77 10.19 -8.02
C LEU A 159 -12.70 11.22 -7.40
N TYR A 160 -13.86 10.79 -6.95
CA TYR A 160 -14.75 11.61 -6.16
C TYR A 160 -14.48 11.39 -4.68
N ILE A 161 -14.25 12.48 -3.95
CA ILE A 161 -14.07 12.48 -2.51
C ILE A 161 -15.17 13.39 -1.95
N PRO A 162 -16.20 12.84 -1.27
CA PRO A 162 -17.22 13.65 -0.62
C PRO A 162 -16.56 14.47 0.50
N CYS A 163 -16.87 15.77 0.55
CA CYS A 163 -16.44 16.71 1.59
C CYS A 163 -17.58 16.96 2.55
#